data_b6cbfaf151cc8dab087b72a68958548d
#
_entry.id   b6cbfaf151cc8dab087b72a68958548d
#
_cell.length_a   1.000
_cell.length_b   1.000
_cell.length_c   1.000
_cell.angle_alpha   90.00
_cell.angle_beta   90.00
_cell.angle_gamma   90.00
#
_symmetry.space_group_name_H-M   'P 1'
#
loop_
_entity.id
_entity.type
_entity.pdbx_description
1 polymer ?
#
loop_
_entity_poly.entity_id
_entity_poly.type
_entity_poly.pdbx_seq_one_letter_code
_entity_poly.pdbx_strand_id
1 'polypeptide(L)'
;IEYRTVAPDDVWMSPFYKRPSATIALHQYHRVDTTRLFEATEAVLRRYEGRPHWGKRHTRSGSELVQLYPEYERFCALRKKLDPDGKFLNSYLAKMFA
;
A
#
# COMPACT_ATOMS: atom_id res chain seq x y z
N ILE A 1 2.44 8.92 -16.90
CA ILE A 1 1.42 8.03 -16.33
C ILE A 1 1.53 6.69 -17.01
N GLU A 2 1.58 5.64 -16.23
CA GLU A 2 1.51 4.28 -16.72
C GLU A 2 0.23 3.62 -16.19
N TYR A 3 -0.48 2.90 -17.07
CA TYR A 3 -1.69 2.17 -16.75
C TYR A 3 -1.54 0.70 -17.13
N ARG A 4 -1.90 -0.19 -16.20
CA ARG A 4 -1.88 -1.65 -16.44
C ARG A 4 -3.12 -2.28 -15.82
N THR A 5 -3.66 -3.30 -16.47
CA THR A 5 -4.67 -4.19 -15.88
C THR A 5 -3.98 -5.39 -15.25
N VAL A 6 -4.49 -5.83 -14.09
CA VAL A 6 -3.90 -6.93 -13.32
C VAL A 6 -5.00 -7.87 -12.86
N ALA A 7 -4.80 -9.16 -13.06
CA ALA A 7 -5.69 -10.20 -12.54
C ALA A 7 -5.64 -10.26 -11.01
N PRO A 8 -6.72 -10.72 -10.36
CA PRO A 8 -6.71 -10.94 -8.92
C PRO A 8 -5.78 -12.07 -8.53
N ASP A 9 -5.31 -12.06 -7.29
CA ASP A 9 -4.53 -13.11 -6.67
C ASP A 9 -5.08 -13.49 -5.28
N ASP A 10 -4.43 -14.47 -4.62
CA ASP A 10 -4.76 -14.98 -3.29
C ASP A 10 -3.72 -14.64 -2.22
N VAL A 11 -2.80 -13.71 -2.50
CA VAL A 11 -1.76 -13.30 -1.57
C VAL A 11 -2.27 -12.20 -0.64
N TRP A 12 -2.29 -12.44 0.66
CA TRP A 12 -2.95 -11.61 1.69
C TRP A 12 -2.68 -10.10 1.59
N MET A 13 -1.44 -9.74 1.41
CA MET A 13 -1.03 -8.33 1.38
C MET A 13 -0.78 -7.82 -0.05
N SER A 14 -1.20 -8.56 -1.05
CA SER A 14 -1.15 -8.09 -2.43
C SER A 14 -2.15 -6.97 -2.66
N PRO A 15 -1.78 -5.89 -3.37
CA PRO A 15 -2.74 -4.90 -3.83
C PRO A 15 -3.88 -5.47 -4.67
N PHE A 16 -3.70 -6.67 -5.23
CA PHE A 16 -4.64 -7.36 -6.11
C PHE A 16 -5.43 -8.49 -5.43
N TYR A 17 -5.25 -8.66 -4.11
CA TYR A 17 -5.92 -9.71 -3.37
C TYR A 17 -7.42 -9.71 -3.61
N LYS A 18 -7.93 -10.83 -4.20
CA LYS A 18 -9.35 -11.10 -4.50
C LYS A 18 -10.04 -10.01 -5.35
N ARG A 19 -9.29 -9.16 -6.06
CA ARG A 19 -9.86 -8.04 -6.79
C ARG A 19 -9.15 -7.83 -8.13
N PRO A 20 -9.85 -7.98 -9.30
CA PRO A 20 -9.32 -7.51 -10.57
C PRO A 20 -9.09 -6.00 -10.45
N SER A 21 -7.94 -5.53 -10.88
CA SER A 21 -7.49 -4.17 -10.59
C SER A 21 -6.82 -3.52 -11.79
N ALA A 22 -6.74 -2.21 -11.75
CA ALA A 22 -5.84 -1.44 -12.60
C ALA A 22 -4.78 -0.78 -11.73
N THR A 23 -3.54 -0.77 -12.20
CA THR A 23 -2.48 0.03 -11.59
C THR A 23 -2.30 1.33 -12.35
N ILE A 24 -2.11 2.42 -11.61
CA ILE A 24 -1.79 3.73 -12.16
C ILE A 24 -0.49 4.17 -11.51
N ALA A 25 0.58 4.30 -12.30
CA ALA A 25 1.86 4.78 -11.82
C ALA A 25 2.14 6.18 -12.37
N LEU A 26 2.50 7.09 -11.47
CA LEU A 26 2.91 8.44 -11.80
C LEU A 26 4.42 8.53 -11.73
N HIS A 27 4.99 9.05 -12.79
CA HIS A 27 6.42 9.32 -12.88
C HIS A 27 6.62 10.83 -13.04
N GLN A 28 7.54 11.37 -12.30
CA GLN A 28 7.91 12.77 -12.39
C GLN A 28 9.44 12.91 -12.33
N TYR A 29 9.96 13.93 -12.97
CA TYR A 29 11.39 14.20 -12.95
C TYR A 29 11.86 14.49 -11.52
N HIS A 30 12.94 13.84 -11.10
CA HIS A 30 13.39 13.81 -9.70
C HIS A 30 13.74 15.18 -9.09
N ARG A 31 14.00 16.20 -9.92
CA ARG A 31 14.33 17.58 -9.46
C ARG A 31 13.09 18.48 -9.33
N VAL A 32 11.90 17.99 -9.65
CA VAL A 32 10.66 18.75 -9.51
C VAL A 32 9.98 18.37 -8.21
N ASP A 33 9.45 19.34 -7.49
CA ASP A 33 8.59 19.04 -6.32
C ASP A 33 7.34 18.29 -6.76
N THR A 34 7.21 17.09 -6.27
CA THR A 34 6.14 16.16 -6.62
C THR A 34 4.99 16.14 -5.63
N THR A 35 5.10 16.89 -4.54
CA THR A 35 4.18 16.78 -3.40
C THR A 35 2.75 17.03 -3.82
N ARG A 36 2.47 18.15 -4.46
CA ARG A 36 1.10 18.51 -4.91
C ARG A 36 0.51 17.50 -5.91
N LEU A 37 1.34 17.01 -6.83
CA LEU A 37 0.90 16.03 -7.82
C LEU A 37 0.51 14.72 -7.15
N PHE A 38 1.34 14.21 -6.25
CA PHE A 38 1.07 12.94 -5.58
C PHE A 38 -0.09 13.03 -4.60
N GLU A 39 -0.22 14.11 -3.84
CA GLU A 39 -1.36 14.34 -2.96
C GLU A 39 -2.68 14.41 -3.73
N ALA A 40 -2.74 15.18 -4.82
CA ALA A 40 -3.93 15.29 -5.65
C ALA A 40 -4.31 13.93 -6.28
N THR A 41 -3.33 13.18 -6.76
CA THR A 41 -3.58 11.86 -7.34
C THR A 41 -4.03 10.87 -6.29
N GLU A 42 -3.39 10.85 -5.13
CA GLU A 42 -3.78 9.97 -4.03
C GLU A 42 -5.20 10.28 -3.55
N ALA A 43 -5.58 11.56 -3.48
CA ALA A 43 -6.95 11.97 -3.15
C ALA A 43 -7.99 11.40 -4.13
N VAL A 44 -7.67 11.34 -5.42
CA VAL A 44 -8.53 10.69 -6.41
C VAL A 44 -8.58 9.18 -6.20
N LEU A 45 -7.42 8.53 -6.05
CA LEU A 45 -7.34 7.07 -5.90
C LEU A 45 -8.00 6.56 -4.60
N ARG A 46 -8.04 7.39 -3.56
CA ARG A 46 -8.74 7.10 -2.29
C ARG A 46 -10.24 6.88 -2.50
N ARG A 47 -10.88 7.59 -3.45
CA ARG A 47 -12.30 7.41 -3.78
C ARG A 47 -12.62 6.05 -4.37
N TYR A 48 -11.61 5.36 -4.91
CA TYR A 48 -11.72 4.03 -5.52
C TYR A 48 -11.09 2.95 -4.64
N GLU A 49 -10.93 3.21 -3.35
CA GLU A 49 -10.29 2.28 -2.40
C GLU A 49 -8.91 1.81 -2.88
N GLY A 50 -8.15 2.73 -3.47
CA GLY A 50 -6.82 2.46 -4.04
C GLY A 50 -5.88 1.89 -2.98
N ARG A 51 -5.31 0.71 -3.26
CA ARG A 51 -4.26 0.08 -2.46
C ARG A 51 -2.91 0.55 -2.94
N PRO A 52 -2.05 1.12 -2.07
CA PRO A 52 -0.74 1.60 -2.48
C PRO A 52 0.22 0.45 -2.79
N HIS A 53 1.21 0.72 -3.63
CA HIS A 53 2.35 -0.16 -3.78
C HIS A 53 3.26 -0.04 -2.56
N TRP A 54 3.55 -1.14 -1.87
CA TRP A 54 4.30 -1.18 -0.60
C TRP A 54 5.69 -0.55 -0.65
N GLY A 55 6.37 -0.59 -1.79
CA GLY A 55 7.69 -0.01 -2.00
C GLY A 55 7.69 1.39 -2.65
N LYS A 56 6.55 2.09 -2.68
CA LYS A 56 6.42 3.43 -3.28
C LYS A 56 5.87 4.44 -2.27
N ARG A 57 5.90 5.73 -2.65
CA ARG A 57 5.36 6.81 -1.81
C ARG A 57 3.85 6.71 -1.72
N HIS A 58 3.34 6.83 -0.51
CA HIS A 58 1.92 7.02 -0.21
C HIS A 58 1.77 7.66 1.17
N THR A 59 0.59 8.19 1.48
CA THR A 59 0.28 8.82 2.77
C THR A 59 -0.70 8.00 3.61
N ARG A 60 -1.07 6.78 3.19
CA ARG A 60 -1.93 5.89 3.95
C ARG A 60 -1.28 5.50 5.28
N SER A 61 -2.06 5.57 6.36
CA SER A 61 -1.70 5.06 7.69
C SER A 61 -2.05 3.57 7.84
N GLY A 62 -1.50 2.91 8.88
CA GLY A 62 -1.87 1.53 9.21
C GLY A 62 -3.37 1.37 9.47
N SER A 63 -4.00 2.33 10.17
CA SER A 63 -5.44 2.33 10.42
C SER A 63 -6.31 2.44 9.16
N GLU A 64 -5.82 3.09 8.12
CA GLU A 64 -6.49 3.12 6.82
C GLU A 64 -6.26 1.83 6.04
N LEU A 65 -5.06 1.24 6.14
CA LEU A 65 -4.73 -0.01 5.43
C LEU A 65 -5.53 -1.20 5.95
N VAL A 66 -5.85 -1.25 7.23
CA VAL A 66 -6.72 -2.30 7.80
C VAL A 66 -8.09 -2.35 7.12
N GLN A 67 -8.61 -1.21 6.65
CA GLN A 67 -9.88 -1.14 5.93
C GLN A 67 -9.77 -1.63 4.48
N LEU A 68 -8.57 -1.62 3.91
CA LEU A 68 -8.33 -1.93 2.50
C LEU A 68 -7.90 -3.38 2.27
N TYR A 69 -7.27 -4.01 3.25
CA TYR A 69 -6.73 -5.36 3.14
C TYR A 69 -7.47 -6.33 4.07
N PRO A 70 -8.32 -7.21 3.54
CA PRO A 70 -9.14 -8.11 4.36
C PRO A 70 -8.34 -9.02 5.30
N GLU A 71 -7.11 -9.38 4.92
CA GLU A 71 -6.24 -10.27 5.69
C GLU A 71 -5.18 -9.52 6.53
N TYR A 72 -5.35 -8.20 6.68
CA TYR A 72 -4.37 -7.36 7.37
C TYR A 72 -4.08 -7.83 8.80
N GLU A 73 -5.12 -8.07 9.59
CA GLU A 73 -4.98 -8.52 10.98
C GLU A 73 -4.33 -9.91 11.08
N ARG A 74 -4.71 -10.83 10.18
CA ARG A 74 -4.06 -12.15 10.11
C ARG A 74 -2.59 -12.05 9.77
N PHE A 75 -2.23 -11.17 8.84
CA PHE A 75 -0.85 -10.88 8.50
C PHE A 75 -0.09 -10.32 9.70
N CYS A 76 -0.64 -9.34 10.42
CA CYS A 76 -0.03 -8.77 11.63
C CYS A 76 0.19 -9.81 12.71
N ALA A 77 -0.79 -10.69 12.95
CA ALA A 77 -0.67 -11.78 13.92
C ALA A 77 0.43 -12.78 13.54
N LEU A 78 0.50 -13.16 12.27
CA LEU A 78 1.56 -14.04 11.76
C LEU A 78 2.93 -13.39 11.88
N ARG A 79 3.05 -12.12 11.46
CA ARG A 79 4.30 -11.34 11.59
C ARG A 79 4.78 -11.32 13.04
N LYS A 80 3.89 -10.99 13.98
CA LYS A 80 4.24 -10.93 15.41
C LYS A 80 4.69 -12.29 15.97
N LYS A 81 4.10 -13.37 15.47
CA LYS A 81 4.52 -14.74 15.86
C LYS A 81 5.92 -15.07 15.35
N LEU A 82 6.25 -14.66 14.11
CA LEU A 82 7.54 -14.97 13.47
C LEU A 82 8.66 -13.99 13.85
N ASP A 83 8.29 -12.74 14.16
CA ASP A 83 9.20 -11.66 14.55
C ASP A 83 8.65 -10.92 15.78
N PRO A 84 8.66 -11.56 16.97
CA PRO A 84 8.09 -10.98 18.18
C PRO A 84 8.79 -9.69 18.61
N ASP A 85 10.10 -9.61 18.36
CA ASP A 85 10.93 -8.47 18.73
C ASP A 85 10.92 -7.34 17.67
N GLY A 86 10.27 -7.54 16.53
CA GLY A 86 10.18 -6.55 15.45
C GLY A 86 11.51 -6.26 14.74
N LYS A 87 12.41 -7.23 14.67
CA LYS A 87 13.75 -7.07 14.08
C LYS A 87 13.71 -6.74 12.58
N PHE A 88 12.66 -7.17 11.89
CA PHE A 88 12.45 -6.88 10.47
C PHE A 88 11.58 -5.63 10.21
N LEU A 89 11.19 -4.91 11.27
CA LEU A 89 10.43 -3.66 11.14
C LEU A 89 11.40 -2.47 11.10
N ASN A 90 11.47 -1.80 9.98
CA ASN A 90 12.01 -0.44 9.92
C ASN A 90 10.95 0.58 10.40
N SER A 91 11.31 1.86 10.51
CA SER A 91 10.40 2.92 10.99
C SER A 91 9.12 3.07 10.15
N TYR A 92 9.19 2.80 8.86
CA TYR A 92 8.02 2.80 7.98
C TYR A 92 7.12 1.59 8.26
N LEU A 93 7.68 0.38 8.27
CA LEU A 93 6.91 -0.84 8.52
C LEU A 93 6.33 -0.89 9.94
N ALA A 94 7.02 -0.32 10.93
CA ALA A 94 6.50 -0.21 12.28
C ALA A 94 5.23 0.67 12.33
N LYS A 95 5.18 1.76 11.57
CA LYS A 95 3.96 2.59 11.45
C LYS A 95 2.81 1.88 10.76
N MET A 96 3.11 0.92 9.90
CA MET A 96 2.10 0.16 9.16
C MET A 96 1.61 -1.06 9.93
N PHE A 97 2.49 -1.78 10.64
CA PHE A 97 2.22 -3.14 11.13
C PHE A 97 2.53 -3.38 12.62
N ALA A 98 2.97 -2.38 13.37
CA ALA A 98 3.22 -2.54 14.80
C ALA A 98 1.94 -2.47 15.63
#